data_e1cd3ff6534d49a1145f76158e09d791
#
_entry.id   e1cd3ff6534d49a1145f76158e09d791
#
_cell.length_a   1.000
_cell.length_b   1.000
_cell.length_c   1.000
_cell.angle_alpha   90.00
_cell.angle_beta   90.00
_cell.angle_gamma   90.00
#
_symmetry.space_group_name_H-M   'P 1'
#
loop_
_entity.id
_entity.type
_entity.pdbx_description
1 polymer ?
#
loop_
_entity_poly.entity_id
_entity_poly.type
_entity_poly.pdbx_seq_one_letter_code
_entity_poly.pdbx_strand_id
1 'polypeptide(L)'
;MISSILLIFGIGIGYKLFYLQFVEGEKYRKIAEDKTLKSFTVNSVRGNIFSEDGSLLATSTTKYDIYFDSKTVSKNTFDSEIKNLSISLSNHLDREEKFWYDYIIDARENGNRFLPIAKNISQDLVQKLKTFPILRYGSIRGGLIIERKIKRDYPLGKIAERTIGYERIDEKGNYRGVGLEHAFGPYLRGKNGQMIKRKISNGQWKVLENNVNKEPIDGLDVRTTLNTSMQDIVHDYLLEQTQKYEADHSTAVLMEVETGKIRAISNFGRTDDGKYYEKLNYSIGEATEPGSTFKLMTMIAALEDQVIDTLQMIDTENGELDFYGFKVRDSRKGGYGKINAMDIFRLSSNTGMVKIITDAYEGKSEKFVNRLYNMGVNNPIDLGIKGEPNPKIPHPSENDWNGLSLPWMSYGYGILLTPLQILSFYNGCLLYTSDAADEGLGVDLGGRRII
;
A
#
# COMPACT_ATOMS: atom_id res chain seq x y z
N MET A 1 -25.65 -3.16 83.48
CA MET A 1 -24.29 -3.45 83.02
C MET A 1 -24.29 -3.95 81.58
N ILE A 2 -24.96 -5.01 81.20
CA ILE A 2 -25.02 -5.55 79.82
C ILE A 2 -25.61 -4.53 78.80
N SER A 3 -26.65 -3.82 79.11
CA SER A 3 -27.28 -2.79 78.29
C SER A 3 -26.36 -1.61 78.03
N SER A 4 -25.52 -1.22 78.97
CA SER A 4 -24.50 -0.13 78.81
C SER A 4 -23.39 -0.55 77.84
N ILE A 5 -22.97 -1.80 77.87
CA ILE A 5 -21.94 -2.37 77.01
C ILE A 5 -22.48 -2.42 75.53
N LEU A 6 -23.73 -2.87 75.39
CA LEU A 6 -24.39 -2.88 74.04
C LEU A 6 -24.57 -1.47 73.44
N LEU A 7 -24.90 -0.47 74.31
CA LEU A 7 -25.02 0.92 73.88
C LEU A 7 -23.65 1.49 73.39
N ILE A 8 -22.58 1.26 74.19
CA ILE A 8 -21.22 1.71 73.81
C ILE A 8 -20.78 1.03 72.47
N PHE A 9 -21.06 -0.25 72.32
CA PHE A 9 -20.75 -1.00 71.12
C PHE A 9 -21.54 -0.44 69.91
N GLY A 10 -22.83 -0.13 70.05
CA GLY A 10 -23.67 0.51 69.08
C GLY A 10 -23.14 1.89 68.64
N ILE A 11 -22.72 2.71 69.62
CA ILE A 11 -22.09 4.01 69.31
C ILE A 11 -20.77 3.84 68.56
N GLY A 12 -19.96 2.85 68.95
CA GLY A 12 -18.70 2.53 68.23
C GLY A 12 -18.92 2.10 66.81
N ILE A 13 -19.94 1.30 66.51
CA ILE A 13 -20.33 0.94 65.14
C ILE A 13 -20.80 2.17 64.36
N GLY A 14 -21.65 3.01 64.98
CA GLY A 14 -22.14 4.23 64.36
C GLY A 14 -20.99 5.20 63.98
N TYR A 15 -20.05 5.39 64.94
CA TYR A 15 -18.86 6.19 64.67
C TYR A 15 -18.00 5.61 63.53
N LYS A 16 -17.77 4.29 63.54
CA LYS A 16 -16.99 3.64 62.50
C LYS A 16 -17.66 3.71 61.11
N LEU A 17 -18.99 3.58 61.04
CA LEU A 17 -19.76 3.75 59.82
C LEU A 17 -19.68 5.20 59.32
N PHE A 18 -19.83 6.17 60.23
CA PHE A 18 -19.69 7.59 59.87
C PHE A 18 -18.29 7.89 59.33
N TYR A 19 -17.25 7.41 60.01
CA TYR A 19 -15.86 7.57 59.60
C TYR A 19 -15.62 6.96 58.21
N LEU A 20 -16.05 5.72 57.96
CA LEU A 20 -15.93 5.05 56.66
C LEU A 20 -16.71 5.77 55.57
N GLN A 21 -17.86 6.36 55.89
CA GLN A 21 -18.71 7.00 54.85
C GLN A 21 -18.27 8.43 54.52
N PHE A 22 -17.87 9.20 55.52
CA PHE A 22 -17.56 10.64 55.34
C PHE A 22 -16.07 10.97 55.34
N VAL A 23 -15.23 10.21 56.03
CA VAL A 23 -13.77 10.48 56.05
C VAL A 23 -13.04 9.64 55.01
N GLU A 24 -13.31 8.35 54.95
CA GLU A 24 -12.67 7.44 53.98
C GLU A 24 -13.53 7.17 52.73
N GLY A 25 -14.73 7.68 52.65
CA GLY A 25 -15.71 7.38 51.61
C GLY A 25 -15.22 7.71 50.22
N GLU A 26 -14.49 8.79 50.04
CA GLU A 26 -13.92 9.20 48.78
C GLU A 26 -12.83 8.21 48.28
N LYS A 27 -11.98 7.74 49.19
CA LYS A 27 -10.97 6.71 48.94
C LYS A 27 -11.60 5.39 48.47
N TYR A 28 -12.65 4.93 49.18
CA TYR A 28 -13.31 3.67 48.79
C TYR A 28 -14.14 3.81 47.52
N ARG A 29 -14.74 4.96 47.27
CA ARG A 29 -15.41 5.24 45.99
C ARG A 29 -14.42 5.19 44.82
N LYS A 30 -13.24 5.82 44.96
CA LYS A 30 -12.19 5.79 43.95
C LYS A 30 -11.68 4.38 43.68
N ILE A 31 -11.44 3.59 44.72
CA ILE A 31 -11.06 2.17 44.61
C ILE A 31 -12.16 1.36 43.90
N ALA A 32 -13.41 1.63 44.18
CA ALA A 32 -14.54 0.97 43.55
C ALA A 32 -14.67 1.36 42.07
N GLU A 33 -14.44 2.64 41.70
CA GLU A 33 -14.40 3.13 40.36
C GLU A 33 -13.26 2.49 39.57
N ASP A 34 -12.04 2.49 40.10
CA ASP A 34 -10.85 1.88 39.44
C ASP A 34 -11.03 0.38 39.17
N LYS A 35 -11.76 -0.32 40.04
CA LYS A 35 -12.05 -1.76 39.87
C LYS A 35 -13.25 -2.06 38.99
N THR A 36 -14.18 -1.12 38.88
CA THR A 36 -15.46 -1.34 38.15
C THR A 36 -15.56 -0.60 36.83
N LEU A 37 -14.77 0.46 36.59
CA LEU A 37 -14.75 1.20 35.37
C LEU A 37 -13.54 0.78 34.52
N LYS A 38 -13.77 0.57 33.24
CA LYS A 38 -12.71 0.32 32.27
C LYS A 38 -12.97 1.05 30.97
N SER A 39 -11.95 1.74 30.47
CA SER A 39 -11.98 2.34 29.16
C SER A 39 -11.70 1.26 28.08
N PHE A 40 -12.53 1.23 27.07
CA PHE A 40 -12.40 0.39 25.88
C PHE A 40 -12.22 1.29 24.67
N THR A 41 -11.21 0.99 23.85
CA THR A 41 -11.03 1.66 22.56
C THR A 41 -12.10 1.18 21.60
N VAL A 42 -12.76 2.13 20.93
CA VAL A 42 -13.65 1.88 19.81
C VAL A 42 -12.89 2.24 18.56
N ASN A 43 -12.52 1.23 17.77
CA ASN A 43 -11.73 1.47 16.56
C ASN A 43 -12.55 2.23 15.53
N SER A 44 -11.93 3.24 14.92
CA SER A 44 -12.42 3.89 13.70
C SER A 44 -12.41 2.91 12.53
N VAL A 45 -13.30 3.12 11.58
CA VAL A 45 -13.28 2.39 10.32
C VAL A 45 -12.32 3.10 9.37
N ARG A 46 -11.43 2.33 8.75
CA ARG A 46 -10.49 2.86 7.77
C ARG A 46 -11.23 3.22 6.49
N GLY A 47 -11.02 4.42 5.94
CA GLY A 47 -11.62 4.92 4.71
C GLY A 47 -11.34 4.04 3.50
N ASN A 48 -12.15 4.15 2.48
CA ASN A 48 -12.04 3.36 1.25
C ASN A 48 -11.02 3.97 0.27
N ILE A 49 -10.51 3.15 -0.64
CA ILE A 49 -9.79 3.60 -1.82
C ILE A 49 -10.63 3.26 -3.04
N PHE A 50 -10.93 4.27 -3.84
CA PHE A 50 -11.72 4.15 -5.06
C PHE A 50 -10.86 4.38 -6.30
N SER A 51 -11.21 3.72 -7.39
CA SER A 51 -10.77 4.07 -8.73
C SER A 51 -11.48 5.34 -9.23
N GLU A 52 -11.11 5.82 -10.41
CA GLU A 52 -11.74 6.99 -11.02
C GLU A 52 -13.24 6.77 -11.31
N ASP A 53 -13.60 5.58 -11.76
CA ASP A 53 -14.98 5.18 -12.07
C ASP A 53 -15.82 4.86 -10.82
N GLY A 54 -15.24 4.96 -9.62
CA GLY A 54 -15.91 4.73 -8.35
C GLY A 54 -15.94 3.28 -7.89
N SER A 55 -15.23 2.38 -8.58
CA SER A 55 -15.08 1.00 -8.12
C SER A 55 -14.19 0.92 -6.86
N LEU A 56 -14.52 0.01 -5.95
CA LEU A 56 -13.75 -0.19 -4.71
C LEU A 56 -12.45 -0.93 -4.99
N LEU A 57 -11.32 -0.26 -4.80
CA LEU A 57 -9.97 -0.85 -4.84
C LEU A 57 -9.58 -1.45 -3.48
N ALA A 58 -9.91 -0.76 -2.39
CA ALA A 58 -9.72 -1.26 -1.03
C ALA A 58 -10.84 -0.76 -0.13
N THR A 59 -11.39 -1.64 0.70
CA THR A 59 -12.48 -1.33 1.63
C THR A 59 -12.30 -2.03 2.96
N SER A 60 -12.99 -1.56 3.99
CA SER A 60 -13.00 -2.18 5.32
C SER A 60 -14.29 -2.94 5.51
N THR A 61 -14.20 -4.27 5.60
CA THR A 61 -15.36 -5.14 5.81
C THR A 61 -15.38 -5.68 7.22
N THR A 62 -16.59 -5.83 7.77
CA THR A 62 -16.78 -6.51 9.04
C THR A 62 -16.73 -8.02 8.82
N LYS A 63 -15.83 -8.69 9.52
CA LYS A 63 -15.73 -10.15 9.60
C LYS A 63 -15.89 -10.58 11.05
N TYR A 64 -16.17 -11.84 11.24
CA TYR A 64 -16.40 -12.40 12.56
C TYR A 64 -15.57 -13.67 12.76
N ASP A 65 -14.99 -13.79 13.95
CA ASP A 65 -14.41 -15.05 14.44
C ASP A 65 -15.37 -15.65 15.46
N ILE A 66 -15.62 -16.94 15.34
CA ILE A 66 -16.52 -17.68 16.20
C ILE A 66 -15.71 -18.63 17.06
N TYR A 67 -15.96 -18.58 18.35
CA TYR A 67 -15.40 -19.50 19.31
C TYR A 67 -16.50 -20.14 20.13
N PHE A 68 -16.18 -21.27 20.73
CA PHE A 68 -17.10 -22.05 21.55
C PHE A 68 -16.53 -22.31 22.94
N ASP A 69 -17.27 -21.92 23.98
CA ASP A 69 -16.97 -22.29 25.36
C ASP A 69 -17.66 -23.59 25.72
N SER A 70 -16.93 -24.70 25.60
CA SER A 70 -17.45 -26.05 25.83
C SER A 70 -17.88 -26.30 27.30
N LYS A 71 -17.35 -25.55 28.26
CA LYS A 71 -17.65 -25.70 29.70
C LYS A 71 -18.93 -24.99 30.12
N THR A 72 -19.33 -23.94 29.42
CA THR A 72 -20.53 -23.16 29.76
C THR A 72 -21.81 -23.95 29.52
N VAL A 73 -21.80 -24.88 28.57
CA VAL A 73 -22.95 -25.71 28.21
C VAL A 73 -23.22 -26.78 29.28
N SER A 74 -24.47 -26.93 29.73
CA SER A 74 -24.87 -27.96 30.66
C SER A 74 -24.59 -29.37 30.09
N LYS A 75 -24.26 -30.33 30.97
CA LYS A 75 -23.97 -31.70 30.51
C LYS A 75 -25.12 -32.29 29.70
N ASN A 76 -26.35 -32.17 30.19
CA ASN A 76 -27.53 -32.71 29.53
C ASN A 76 -27.75 -32.13 28.11
N THR A 77 -27.64 -30.81 27.95
CA THR A 77 -27.78 -30.15 26.65
C THR A 77 -26.66 -30.55 25.70
N PHE A 78 -25.45 -30.64 26.22
CA PHE A 78 -24.29 -31.03 25.43
C PHE A 78 -24.44 -32.45 24.88
N ASP A 79 -24.67 -33.41 25.77
CA ASP A 79 -24.76 -34.83 25.42
C ASP A 79 -25.93 -35.12 24.45
N SER A 80 -27.04 -34.38 24.57
CA SER A 80 -28.20 -34.54 23.69
C SER A 80 -28.07 -33.86 22.31
N GLU A 81 -27.31 -32.78 22.18
CA GLU A 81 -27.31 -31.99 20.96
C GLU A 81 -25.95 -31.94 20.22
N ILE A 82 -24.87 -32.49 20.79
CA ILE A 82 -23.53 -32.44 20.19
C ILE A 82 -23.46 -33.05 18.79
N LYS A 83 -24.10 -34.21 18.59
CA LYS A 83 -24.13 -34.84 17.27
C LYS A 83 -24.81 -33.97 16.23
N ASN A 84 -25.95 -33.39 16.57
CA ASN A 84 -26.68 -32.49 15.67
C ASN A 84 -25.91 -31.18 15.40
N LEU A 85 -25.14 -30.67 16.38
CA LEU A 85 -24.24 -29.55 16.18
C LEU A 85 -23.14 -29.92 15.19
N SER A 86 -22.51 -31.07 15.31
CA SER A 86 -21.44 -31.55 14.42
C SER A 86 -21.92 -31.71 12.97
N ILE A 87 -23.12 -32.24 12.76
CA ILE A 87 -23.78 -32.28 11.46
C ILE A 87 -24.01 -30.88 10.89
N SER A 88 -24.54 -29.98 11.72
CA SER A 88 -24.83 -28.59 11.28
C SER A 88 -23.54 -27.83 10.91
N LEU A 89 -22.45 -28.02 11.65
CA LEU A 89 -21.15 -27.44 11.35
C LEU A 89 -20.57 -28.01 10.05
N SER A 90 -20.63 -29.33 9.86
CA SER A 90 -20.14 -30.03 8.66
C SER A 90 -20.85 -29.54 7.38
N ASN A 91 -22.15 -29.26 7.46
CA ASN A 91 -22.93 -28.78 6.30
C ASN A 91 -22.59 -27.33 5.88
N HIS A 92 -21.89 -26.56 6.70
CA HIS A 92 -21.65 -25.13 6.46
C HIS A 92 -20.17 -24.70 6.57
N LEU A 93 -19.31 -25.60 7.07
CA LEU A 93 -17.87 -25.38 7.23
C LEU A 93 -17.09 -26.57 6.64
N ASP A 94 -15.88 -26.32 6.13
CA ASP A 94 -15.06 -27.23 5.33
C ASP A 94 -14.42 -28.40 6.14
N ARG A 95 -15.23 -29.07 7.00
CA ARG A 95 -14.76 -30.23 7.77
C ARG A 95 -15.88 -31.25 7.92
N GLU A 96 -15.54 -32.53 7.99
CA GLU A 96 -16.48 -33.62 8.17
C GLU A 96 -17.14 -33.66 9.56
N GLU A 97 -18.34 -34.28 9.66
CA GLU A 97 -19.08 -34.44 10.91
C GLU A 97 -18.23 -35.04 12.03
N LYS A 98 -17.50 -36.14 11.70
CA LYS A 98 -16.64 -36.82 12.66
C LYS A 98 -15.55 -35.93 13.24
N PHE A 99 -14.92 -35.08 12.40
CA PHE A 99 -13.93 -34.11 12.86
C PHE A 99 -14.54 -33.16 13.88
N TRP A 100 -15.71 -32.57 13.59
CA TRP A 100 -16.36 -31.63 14.49
C TRP A 100 -16.77 -32.28 15.81
N TYR A 101 -17.27 -33.50 15.74
CA TYR A 101 -17.66 -34.24 16.93
C TYR A 101 -16.47 -34.52 17.85
N ASP A 102 -15.41 -35.11 17.31
CA ASP A 102 -14.21 -35.43 18.09
C ASP A 102 -13.52 -34.16 18.62
N TYR A 103 -13.43 -33.12 17.81
CA TYR A 103 -12.80 -31.84 18.15
C TYR A 103 -13.51 -31.11 19.31
N ILE A 104 -14.83 -31.14 19.34
CA ILE A 104 -15.61 -30.49 20.40
C ILE A 104 -15.62 -31.35 21.68
N ILE A 105 -15.67 -32.66 21.56
CA ILE A 105 -15.57 -33.57 22.73
C ILE A 105 -14.22 -33.41 23.42
N ASP A 106 -13.13 -33.52 22.67
CA ASP A 106 -11.78 -33.33 23.19
C ASP A 106 -11.61 -31.97 23.88
N ALA A 107 -12.10 -30.89 23.25
CA ALA A 107 -12.09 -29.57 23.85
C ALA A 107 -12.84 -29.49 25.18
N ARG A 108 -13.96 -30.22 25.31
CA ARG A 108 -14.73 -30.27 26.56
C ARG A 108 -14.01 -31.05 27.64
N GLU A 109 -13.40 -32.18 27.29
CA GLU A 109 -12.61 -33.01 28.21
C GLU A 109 -11.41 -32.22 28.76
N ASN A 110 -10.68 -31.55 27.86
CA ASN A 110 -9.52 -30.73 28.21
C ASN A 110 -9.89 -29.38 28.85
N GLY A 111 -11.16 -29.05 28.97
CA GLY A 111 -11.61 -27.82 29.64
C GLY A 111 -11.39 -26.56 28.81
N ASN A 112 -11.28 -26.67 27.50
CA ASN A 112 -11.09 -25.53 26.61
C ASN A 112 -12.36 -24.64 26.59
N ARG A 113 -12.19 -23.38 26.99
CA ARG A 113 -13.26 -22.39 27.04
C ARG A 113 -13.26 -21.44 25.83
N PHE A 114 -12.32 -21.57 24.91
CA PHE A 114 -12.15 -20.68 23.79
C PHE A 114 -11.74 -21.46 22.52
N LEU A 115 -12.61 -22.43 22.16
CA LEU A 115 -12.39 -23.30 21.01
C LEU A 115 -12.71 -22.59 19.71
N PRO A 116 -11.77 -22.39 18.76
CA PRO A 116 -12.05 -21.75 17.48
C PRO A 116 -12.94 -22.67 16.60
N ILE A 117 -14.08 -22.15 16.17
CA ILE A 117 -15.01 -22.84 15.27
C ILE A 117 -14.87 -22.32 13.83
N ALA A 118 -14.88 -21.01 13.64
CA ALA A 118 -14.73 -20.40 12.33
C ALA A 118 -14.03 -19.05 12.45
N LYS A 119 -13.27 -18.68 11.43
CA LYS A 119 -12.57 -17.39 11.37
C LYS A 119 -12.89 -16.66 10.07
N ASN A 120 -12.90 -15.31 10.16
CA ASN A 120 -13.10 -14.42 9.02
C ASN A 120 -14.43 -14.64 8.26
N ILE A 121 -15.49 -15.06 8.93
CA ILE A 121 -16.79 -15.35 8.31
C ILE A 121 -17.66 -14.10 8.15
N SER A 122 -18.61 -14.17 7.23
CA SER A 122 -19.59 -13.12 6.96
C SER A 122 -20.66 -13.05 8.06
N GLN A 123 -21.36 -11.92 8.12
CA GLN A 123 -22.50 -11.75 9.03
C GLN A 123 -23.61 -12.77 8.77
N ASP A 124 -23.88 -13.09 7.51
CA ASP A 124 -24.92 -14.06 7.14
C ASP A 124 -24.63 -15.45 7.72
N LEU A 125 -23.37 -15.89 7.64
CA LEU A 125 -22.97 -17.17 8.24
C LEU A 125 -23.04 -17.14 9.77
N VAL A 126 -22.72 -15.98 10.40
CA VAL A 126 -22.93 -15.80 11.85
C VAL A 126 -24.40 -15.97 12.23
N GLN A 127 -25.33 -15.39 11.46
CA GLN A 127 -26.77 -15.53 11.74
C GLN A 127 -27.21 -17.00 11.60
N LYS A 128 -26.70 -17.73 10.60
CA LYS A 128 -26.94 -19.17 10.48
C LYS A 128 -26.39 -19.94 11.67
N LEU A 129 -25.13 -19.70 12.07
CA LEU A 129 -24.51 -20.38 13.23
C LEU A 129 -25.29 -20.16 14.53
N LYS A 130 -25.90 -18.99 14.71
CA LYS A 130 -26.78 -18.73 15.86
C LYS A 130 -28.05 -19.59 15.92
N THR A 131 -28.44 -20.25 14.86
CA THR A 131 -29.59 -21.16 14.83
C THR A 131 -29.21 -22.61 15.10
N PHE A 132 -27.93 -22.96 15.09
CA PHE A 132 -27.47 -24.33 15.24
C PHE A 132 -27.73 -24.89 16.66
N PRO A 133 -27.89 -26.21 16.80
CA PRO A 133 -28.00 -26.86 18.09
C PRO A 133 -26.89 -26.40 19.02
N ILE A 134 -27.19 -26.30 20.31
CA ILE A 134 -26.33 -25.73 21.36
C ILE A 134 -26.08 -24.23 21.16
N LEU A 135 -25.55 -23.78 20.00
CA LEU A 135 -25.18 -22.38 19.76
C LEU A 135 -26.38 -21.42 19.82
N ARG A 136 -27.57 -21.91 19.49
CA ARG A 136 -28.84 -21.12 19.58
C ARG A 136 -29.16 -20.64 20.99
N TYR A 137 -28.59 -21.21 22.01
CA TYR A 137 -28.77 -20.79 23.39
C TYR A 137 -27.85 -19.60 23.79
N GLY A 138 -27.09 -19.06 22.81
CA GLY A 138 -26.26 -17.88 22.96
C GLY A 138 -25.01 -18.07 23.83
N SER A 139 -24.42 -16.98 24.28
CA SER A 139 -23.13 -17.01 25.00
C SER A 139 -23.23 -17.64 26.39
N ILE A 140 -24.34 -17.40 27.11
CA ILE A 140 -24.50 -17.79 28.52
C ILE A 140 -24.81 -19.27 28.71
N ARG A 141 -25.61 -19.85 27.85
CA ARG A 141 -26.04 -21.25 27.94
C ARG A 141 -25.57 -22.12 26.79
N GLY A 142 -25.29 -21.51 25.62
CA GLY A 142 -24.83 -22.20 24.43
C GLY A 142 -23.34 -22.06 24.17
N GLY A 143 -22.61 -21.32 25.00
CA GLY A 143 -21.15 -21.14 24.87
C GLY A 143 -20.69 -20.45 23.60
N LEU A 144 -21.58 -19.80 22.84
CA LEU A 144 -21.26 -19.12 21.59
C LEU A 144 -20.54 -17.79 21.88
N ILE A 145 -19.30 -17.65 21.43
CA ILE A 145 -18.51 -16.44 21.51
C ILE A 145 -18.31 -15.90 20.11
N ILE A 146 -18.69 -14.64 19.89
CA ILE A 146 -18.59 -13.95 18.60
C ILE A 146 -17.67 -12.75 18.76
N GLU A 147 -16.55 -12.76 18.07
CA GLU A 147 -15.62 -11.64 17.98
C GLU A 147 -15.79 -10.93 16.63
N ARG A 148 -16.15 -9.66 16.70
CA ARG A 148 -16.21 -8.79 15.52
C ARG A 148 -14.81 -8.27 15.21
N LYS A 149 -14.37 -8.40 13.95
CA LYS A 149 -13.12 -7.84 13.43
C LYS A 149 -13.39 -7.00 12.20
N ILE A 150 -12.64 -5.93 12.06
CA ILE A 150 -12.60 -5.16 10.82
C ILE A 150 -11.41 -5.67 10.03
N LYS A 151 -11.66 -6.15 8.82
CA LYS A 151 -10.64 -6.64 7.90
C LYS A 151 -10.58 -5.74 6.68
N ARG A 152 -9.37 -5.41 6.25
CA ARG A 152 -9.15 -4.74 4.96
C ARG A 152 -9.33 -5.75 3.84
N ASP A 153 -10.13 -5.41 2.86
CA ASP A 153 -10.50 -6.24 1.73
C ASP A 153 -10.20 -5.51 0.42
N TYR A 154 -9.84 -6.27 -0.61
CA TYR A 154 -9.46 -5.78 -1.94
C TYR A 154 -10.35 -6.46 -2.97
N PRO A 155 -11.51 -5.86 -3.31
CA PRO A 155 -12.56 -6.53 -4.10
C PRO A 155 -12.12 -6.95 -5.49
N LEU A 156 -11.18 -6.22 -6.09
CA LEU A 156 -10.61 -6.53 -7.41
C LEU A 156 -9.42 -7.53 -7.36
N GLY A 157 -9.21 -8.16 -6.20
CA GLY A 157 -8.18 -9.17 -6.05
C GLY A 157 -6.77 -8.61 -6.06
N LYS A 158 -5.90 -9.15 -6.93
CA LYS A 158 -4.46 -8.82 -6.97
C LYS A 158 -4.08 -7.74 -7.96
N ILE A 159 -5.05 -7.07 -8.54
CA ILE A 159 -4.82 -6.01 -9.53
C ILE A 159 -4.25 -4.78 -8.84
N ALA A 160 -3.13 -4.26 -9.36
CA ALA A 160 -2.38 -3.14 -8.79
C ALA A 160 -2.03 -3.34 -7.29
N GLU A 161 -1.76 -4.59 -6.89
CA GLU A 161 -1.58 -4.99 -5.48
C GLU A 161 -0.50 -4.14 -4.78
N ARG A 162 0.61 -3.87 -5.44
CA ARG A 162 1.71 -3.06 -4.87
C ARG A 162 1.47 -1.57 -4.94
N THR A 163 0.70 -1.11 -5.90
CA THR A 163 0.30 0.29 -6.02
C THR A 163 -0.75 0.65 -4.97
N ILE A 164 -1.78 -0.17 -4.80
CA ILE A 164 -2.75 -0.03 -3.70
C ILE A 164 -2.02 -0.26 -2.38
N GLY A 165 -1.29 -1.35 -2.27
CA GLY A 165 -0.44 -1.68 -1.15
C GLY A 165 -1.19 -2.11 0.11
N TYR A 166 -0.55 -1.91 1.24
CA TYR A 166 -1.11 -2.22 2.57
C TYR A 166 -0.45 -1.36 3.65
N GLU A 167 -1.09 -1.31 4.81
CA GLU A 167 -0.52 -0.73 6.02
C GLU A 167 -0.73 -1.66 7.22
N ARG A 168 0.29 -1.82 8.04
CA ARG A 168 0.28 -2.62 9.27
C ARG A 168 0.95 -1.85 10.40
N ILE A 169 0.63 -2.21 11.63
CA ILE A 169 1.30 -1.70 12.82
C ILE A 169 2.36 -2.73 13.21
N ASP A 170 3.62 -2.30 13.37
CA ASP A 170 4.71 -3.15 13.86
C ASP A 170 4.61 -3.35 15.39
N GLU A 171 5.44 -4.24 15.94
CA GLU A 171 5.47 -4.54 17.38
C GLU A 171 5.80 -3.33 18.26
N LYS A 172 6.40 -2.28 17.68
CA LYS A 172 6.74 -1.03 18.36
C LYS A 172 5.62 0.03 18.23
N GLY A 173 4.51 -0.31 17.56
CA GLY A 173 3.38 0.60 17.35
C GLY A 173 3.55 1.56 16.16
N ASN A 174 4.58 1.38 15.32
CA ASN A 174 4.77 2.22 14.14
C ASN A 174 4.01 1.67 12.95
N TYR A 175 3.51 2.58 12.12
CA TYR A 175 2.87 2.22 10.84
C TYR A 175 3.92 1.89 9.78
N ARG A 176 3.81 0.69 9.21
CA ARG A 176 4.64 0.18 8.12
C ARG A 176 3.75 -0.27 6.98
N GLY A 177 4.19 0.01 5.76
CA GLY A 177 3.42 -0.37 4.59
C GLY A 177 4.02 0.16 3.30
N VAL A 178 3.30 -0.08 2.22
CA VAL A 178 3.65 0.31 0.85
C VAL A 178 2.41 0.82 0.11
N GLY A 179 2.61 1.47 -1.01
CA GLY A 179 1.54 1.92 -1.90
C GLY A 179 0.65 3.02 -1.30
N LEU A 180 -0.52 3.20 -1.91
CA LEU A 180 -1.50 4.22 -1.53
C LEU A 180 -2.01 4.04 -0.08
N GLU A 181 -2.18 2.80 0.36
CA GLU A 181 -2.58 2.48 1.73
C GLU A 181 -1.65 3.13 2.76
N HIS A 182 -0.35 3.10 2.52
CA HIS A 182 0.61 3.68 3.45
C HIS A 182 0.80 5.19 3.22
N ALA A 183 0.86 5.61 1.96
CA ALA A 183 1.02 7.02 1.59
C ALA A 183 -0.11 7.89 2.16
N PHE A 184 -1.35 7.43 1.99
CA PHE A 184 -2.55 8.11 2.49
C PHE A 184 -3.01 7.58 3.86
N GLY A 185 -2.19 6.78 4.54
CA GLY A 185 -2.50 6.24 5.87
C GLY A 185 -3.00 7.27 6.89
N PRO A 186 -2.38 8.47 7.01
CA PRO A 186 -2.86 9.51 7.93
C PRO A 186 -4.31 9.95 7.69
N TYR A 187 -4.79 9.94 6.46
CA TYR A 187 -6.16 10.28 6.08
C TYR A 187 -7.09 9.08 6.23
N LEU A 188 -6.64 7.89 5.80
CA LEU A 188 -7.44 6.67 5.79
C LEU A 188 -7.73 6.11 7.19
N ARG A 189 -6.86 6.29 8.18
CA ARG A 189 -6.98 5.64 9.51
C ARG A 189 -8.13 6.14 10.38
N GLY A 190 -8.53 7.41 10.26
CA GLY A 190 -9.45 8.03 11.19
C GLY A 190 -8.88 8.21 12.60
N LYS A 191 -9.74 8.38 13.57
CA LYS A 191 -9.38 8.56 14.99
C LYS A 191 -10.24 7.64 15.86
N ASN A 192 -9.59 6.78 16.64
CA ASN A 192 -10.29 5.89 17.55
C ASN A 192 -11.06 6.66 18.61
N GLY A 193 -12.23 6.13 18.96
CA GLY A 193 -13.04 6.56 20.07
C GLY A 193 -12.64 5.86 21.37
N GLN A 194 -13.28 6.29 22.46
CA GLN A 194 -13.17 5.66 23.79
C GLN A 194 -14.55 5.48 24.37
N MET A 195 -14.80 4.31 24.95
CA MET A 195 -16.06 3.95 25.59
C MET A 195 -15.76 3.44 27.00
N ILE A 196 -16.37 4.07 28.00
CA ILE A 196 -16.26 3.62 29.39
C ILE A 196 -17.36 2.63 29.68
N LYS A 197 -16.99 1.45 30.17
CA LYS A 197 -17.93 0.44 30.62
C LYS A 197 -17.75 0.20 32.10
N ARG A 198 -18.87 -0.09 32.80
CA ARG A 198 -18.90 -0.50 34.20
C ARG A 198 -19.10 -2.00 34.30
N LYS A 199 -18.30 -2.64 35.12
CA LYS A 199 -18.51 -4.05 35.48
C LYS A 199 -19.71 -4.18 36.38
N ILE A 200 -20.69 -4.98 35.99
CA ILE A 200 -21.88 -5.30 36.80
C ILE A 200 -21.75 -6.67 37.46
N SER A 201 -22.69 -7.00 38.36
CA SER A 201 -22.80 -8.34 38.95
C SER A 201 -22.83 -9.38 37.82
N ASN A 202 -22.22 -10.52 37.96
CA ASN A 202 -22.00 -11.57 36.96
C ASN A 202 -20.85 -11.33 35.96
N GLY A 203 -19.98 -10.34 36.21
CA GLY A 203 -18.79 -10.11 35.38
C GLY A 203 -19.04 -9.45 34.02
N GLN A 204 -20.27 -9.06 33.72
CA GLN A 204 -20.62 -8.37 32.49
C GLN A 204 -20.25 -6.88 32.54
N TRP A 205 -19.97 -6.30 31.37
CA TRP A 205 -19.64 -4.89 31.22
C TRP A 205 -20.81 -4.13 30.59
N LYS A 206 -21.37 -3.14 31.28
CA LYS A 206 -22.42 -2.26 30.78
C LYS A 206 -21.84 -0.92 30.37
N VAL A 207 -22.25 -0.39 29.21
CA VAL A 207 -21.85 0.94 28.74
C VAL A 207 -22.45 2.00 29.67
N LEU A 208 -21.63 2.97 30.06
CA LEU A 208 -22.07 4.16 30.77
C LEU A 208 -22.43 5.25 29.74
N GLU A 209 -23.66 5.67 29.71
CA GLU A 209 -24.18 6.66 28.75
C GLU A 209 -23.75 8.11 29.03
N ASN A 210 -23.05 8.39 30.14
CA ASN A 210 -22.73 9.75 30.55
C ASN A 210 -21.30 10.20 30.21
N ASN A 211 -21.20 11.24 29.42
CA ASN A 211 -20.19 12.32 29.27
C ASN A 211 -18.70 11.98 29.09
N VAL A 212 -18.26 10.74 29.01
CA VAL A 212 -16.83 10.38 28.85
C VAL A 212 -16.59 9.53 27.60
N ASN A 213 -17.63 9.25 26.84
CA ASN A 213 -17.52 8.50 25.60
C ASN A 213 -17.06 9.45 24.48
N LYS A 214 -15.93 9.16 23.87
CA LYS A 214 -15.48 9.82 22.64
C LYS A 214 -15.83 8.91 21.47
N GLU A 215 -16.70 9.39 20.59
CA GLU A 215 -17.04 8.64 19.38
C GLU A 215 -15.84 8.52 18.45
N PRO A 216 -15.67 7.39 17.76
CA PRO A 216 -14.66 7.25 16.73
C PRO A 216 -14.99 8.16 15.54
N ILE A 217 -13.96 8.71 14.91
CA ILE A 217 -14.08 9.43 13.65
C ILE A 217 -13.48 8.53 12.58
N ASP A 218 -14.30 8.08 11.64
CA ASP A 218 -13.86 7.21 10.56
C ASP A 218 -12.88 7.94 9.63
N GLY A 219 -12.05 7.17 8.92
CA GLY A 219 -11.10 7.68 7.98
C GLY A 219 -11.76 8.28 6.74
N LEU A 220 -11.03 9.17 6.07
CA LEU A 220 -11.46 9.75 4.81
C LEU A 220 -11.24 8.75 3.67
N ASP A 221 -12.11 8.78 2.69
CA ASP A 221 -11.95 8.03 1.45
C ASP A 221 -10.91 8.70 0.53
N VAL A 222 -10.21 7.90 -0.24
CA VAL A 222 -9.25 8.34 -1.27
C VAL A 222 -9.77 7.92 -2.63
N ARG A 223 -9.86 8.86 -3.57
CA ARG A 223 -10.17 8.58 -4.97
C ARG A 223 -8.92 8.70 -5.80
N THR A 224 -8.57 7.63 -6.53
CA THR A 224 -7.41 7.56 -7.41
C THR A 224 -7.77 7.94 -8.84
N THR A 225 -6.76 8.06 -9.69
CA THR A 225 -6.91 8.26 -11.13
C THR A 225 -6.89 6.95 -11.91
N LEU A 226 -6.74 5.81 -11.22
CA LEU A 226 -6.75 4.49 -11.85
C LEU A 226 -8.11 4.19 -12.46
N ASN A 227 -8.11 3.71 -13.69
CA ASN A 227 -9.30 3.23 -14.40
C ASN A 227 -9.29 1.71 -14.38
N THR A 228 -10.34 1.08 -13.85
CA THR A 228 -10.36 -0.38 -13.66
C THR A 228 -10.26 -1.16 -14.95
N SER A 229 -10.96 -0.74 -16.01
CA SER A 229 -10.93 -1.43 -17.29
C SER A 229 -9.55 -1.34 -17.97
N MET A 230 -8.92 -0.16 -17.93
CA MET A 230 -7.55 0.00 -18.45
C MET A 230 -6.54 -0.79 -17.63
N GLN A 231 -6.72 -0.81 -16.30
CA GLN A 231 -5.88 -1.56 -15.38
C GLN A 231 -5.94 -3.07 -15.66
N ASP A 232 -7.13 -3.63 -15.88
CA ASP A 232 -7.31 -5.04 -16.22
C ASP A 232 -6.59 -5.39 -17.54
N ILE A 233 -6.80 -4.59 -18.58
CA ILE A 233 -6.16 -4.81 -19.88
C ILE A 233 -4.63 -4.77 -19.75
N VAL A 234 -4.10 -3.74 -19.09
CA VAL A 234 -2.64 -3.60 -18.88
C VAL A 234 -2.08 -4.76 -18.06
N HIS A 235 -2.80 -5.18 -17.03
CA HIS A 235 -2.40 -6.28 -16.15
C HIS A 235 -2.29 -7.59 -16.93
N ASP A 236 -3.33 -7.95 -17.68
CA ASP A 236 -3.42 -9.22 -18.41
C ASP A 236 -2.37 -9.32 -19.52
N TYR A 237 -2.25 -8.26 -20.35
CA TYR A 237 -1.26 -8.25 -21.43
C TYR A 237 0.18 -8.22 -20.89
N LEU A 238 0.44 -7.48 -19.80
CA LEU A 238 1.76 -7.49 -19.20
C LEU A 238 2.11 -8.87 -18.65
N LEU A 239 1.16 -9.55 -17.99
CA LEU A 239 1.36 -10.90 -17.48
C LEU A 239 1.66 -11.88 -18.62
N GLU A 240 0.85 -11.85 -19.70
CA GLU A 240 1.05 -12.68 -20.90
C GLU A 240 2.47 -12.50 -21.46
N GLN A 241 2.88 -11.26 -21.69
CA GLN A 241 4.21 -10.99 -22.25
C GLN A 241 5.33 -11.38 -21.27
N THR A 242 5.15 -11.11 -19.98
CA THR A 242 6.13 -11.49 -18.94
C THR A 242 6.36 -13.01 -18.91
N GLN A 243 5.28 -13.78 -19.00
CA GLN A 243 5.33 -15.25 -19.07
C GLN A 243 5.95 -15.74 -20.37
N LYS A 244 5.55 -15.16 -21.50
CA LYS A 244 6.03 -15.54 -22.83
C LYS A 244 7.54 -15.39 -22.97
N TYR A 245 8.11 -14.36 -22.41
CA TYR A 245 9.55 -14.09 -22.48
C TYR A 245 10.31 -14.56 -21.22
N GLU A 246 9.63 -15.21 -20.29
CA GLU A 246 10.20 -15.68 -19.01
C GLU A 246 11.00 -14.59 -18.29
N ALA A 247 10.53 -13.34 -18.36
CA ALA A 247 11.24 -12.21 -17.78
C ALA A 247 11.33 -12.32 -16.26
N ASP A 248 12.44 -11.89 -15.67
CA ASP A 248 12.59 -11.87 -14.21
C ASP A 248 11.62 -10.91 -13.55
N HIS A 249 11.39 -9.77 -14.18
CA HIS A 249 10.35 -8.81 -13.80
C HIS A 249 9.91 -7.96 -14.98
N SER A 250 8.77 -7.31 -14.84
CA SER A 250 8.21 -6.40 -15.82
C SER A 250 7.36 -5.32 -15.18
N THR A 251 7.20 -4.21 -15.88
CA THR A 251 6.31 -3.12 -15.49
C THR A 251 5.70 -2.45 -16.69
N ALA A 252 4.47 -1.95 -16.53
CA ALA A 252 3.79 -1.11 -17.51
C ALA A 252 3.02 0.00 -16.80
N VAL A 253 3.12 1.21 -17.32
CA VAL A 253 2.38 2.39 -16.82
C VAL A 253 1.68 3.04 -17.99
N LEU A 254 0.39 3.33 -17.82
CA LEU A 254 -0.40 4.10 -18.75
C LEU A 254 -0.72 5.46 -18.14
N MET A 255 -0.26 6.52 -18.79
CA MET A 255 -0.45 7.91 -18.36
C MET A 255 -1.20 8.68 -19.44
N GLU A 256 -2.15 9.49 -19.03
CA GLU A 256 -2.89 10.40 -19.89
C GLU A 256 -2.05 11.64 -20.18
N VAL A 257 -1.86 11.98 -21.45
CA VAL A 257 -0.96 13.08 -21.84
C VAL A 257 -1.43 14.42 -21.31
N GLU A 258 -2.70 14.76 -21.50
CA GLU A 258 -3.25 16.09 -21.14
C GLU A 258 -3.21 16.41 -19.65
N THR A 259 -3.35 15.39 -18.80
CA THR A 259 -3.54 15.58 -17.35
C THR A 259 -2.40 15.04 -16.48
N GLY A 260 -1.52 14.23 -17.06
CA GLY A 260 -0.51 13.47 -16.33
C GLY A 260 -1.08 12.37 -15.42
N LYS A 261 -2.38 12.09 -15.47
CA LYS A 261 -3.03 11.08 -14.63
C LYS A 261 -2.58 9.69 -15.00
N ILE A 262 -2.14 8.93 -14.02
CA ILE A 262 -1.85 7.49 -14.18
C ILE A 262 -3.18 6.75 -14.22
N ARG A 263 -3.47 6.13 -15.36
CA ARG A 263 -4.71 5.37 -15.62
C ARG A 263 -4.57 3.90 -15.31
N ALA A 264 -3.36 3.35 -15.50
CA ALA A 264 -3.02 1.99 -15.13
C ALA A 264 -1.55 1.88 -14.74
N ILE A 265 -1.24 0.96 -13.82
CA ILE A 265 0.11 0.64 -13.40
C ILE A 265 0.15 -0.81 -12.94
N SER A 266 0.93 -1.62 -13.62
CA SER A 266 1.03 -3.06 -13.36
C SER A 266 2.48 -3.49 -13.29
N ASN A 267 2.76 -4.46 -12.43
CA ASN A 267 4.11 -4.92 -12.15
C ASN A 267 4.10 -6.44 -11.93
N PHE A 268 5.10 -7.13 -12.43
CA PHE A 268 5.29 -8.55 -12.14
C PHE A 268 6.73 -8.86 -11.80
N GLY A 269 6.94 -9.74 -10.84
CA GLY A 269 8.23 -10.31 -10.52
C GLY A 269 8.13 -11.82 -10.45
N ARG A 270 9.11 -12.52 -11.04
CA ARG A 270 9.20 -13.98 -11.04
C ARG A 270 9.58 -14.50 -9.66
N THR A 271 8.96 -15.58 -9.25
CA THR A 271 9.31 -16.34 -8.04
C THR A 271 10.29 -17.45 -8.37
N ASP A 272 10.91 -18.02 -7.36
CA ASP A 272 11.82 -19.15 -7.51
C ASP A 272 11.13 -20.41 -8.08
N ASP A 273 9.81 -20.55 -7.86
CA ASP A 273 8.96 -21.58 -8.44
C ASP A 273 8.36 -21.22 -9.82
N GLY A 274 8.83 -20.14 -10.42
CA GLY A 274 8.48 -19.71 -11.78
C GLY A 274 7.11 -19.02 -11.92
N LYS A 275 6.41 -18.71 -10.82
CA LYS A 275 5.17 -17.96 -10.86
C LYS A 275 5.43 -16.45 -10.87
N TYR A 276 4.43 -15.68 -11.27
CA TYR A 276 4.48 -14.24 -11.33
C TYR A 276 3.45 -13.59 -10.41
N TYR A 277 3.88 -12.57 -9.67
CA TYR A 277 3.01 -11.69 -8.90
C TYR A 277 3.69 -10.34 -8.67
N GLU A 278 2.93 -9.35 -8.20
CA GLU A 278 3.49 -8.04 -7.88
C GLU A 278 4.36 -8.10 -6.61
N LYS A 279 5.69 -8.30 -6.79
CA LYS A 279 6.68 -8.28 -5.69
C LYS A 279 7.02 -6.87 -5.25
N LEU A 280 7.22 -5.99 -6.23
CA LEU A 280 7.62 -4.61 -6.09
C LEU A 280 6.82 -3.77 -7.10
N ASN A 281 6.62 -2.50 -6.81
CA ASN A 281 6.23 -1.54 -7.84
C ASN A 281 7.49 -1.09 -8.59
N TYR A 282 7.87 -1.82 -9.62
CA TYR A 282 9.09 -1.59 -10.39
C TYR A 282 9.05 -0.24 -11.12
N SER A 283 7.86 0.25 -11.48
CA SER A 283 7.71 1.55 -12.13
C SER A 283 8.23 2.71 -11.29
N ILE A 284 8.05 2.61 -9.96
CA ILE A 284 8.37 3.66 -9.00
C ILE A 284 9.65 3.32 -8.23
N GLY A 285 9.82 2.05 -7.85
CA GLY A 285 10.80 1.65 -6.85
C GLY A 285 12.12 1.11 -7.40
N GLU A 286 12.26 0.97 -8.71
CA GLU A 286 13.48 0.45 -9.33
C GLU A 286 14.03 1.43 -10.36
N ALA A 287 15.24 1.92 -10.10
CA ALA A 287 15.98 2.76 -11.05
C ALA A 287 16.98 1.90 -11.81
N THR A 288 16.93 1.94 -13.13
CA THR A 288 17.81 1.21 -14.05
C THR A 288 18.40 2.16 -15.08
N GLU A 289 19.37 1.71 -15.85
CA GLU A 289 19.89 2.45 -16.98
C GLU A 289 18.77 2.58 -18.06
N PRO A 290 18.34 3.81 -18.40
CA PRO A 290 17.24 4.02 -19.33
C PRO A 290 17.56 3.65 -20.78
N GLY A 291 18.85 3.51 -21.11
CA GLY A 291 19.30 3.23 -22.46
C GLY A 291 18.76 4.25 -23.47
N SER A 292 18.38 3.79 -24.65
CA SER A 292 17.97 4.67 -25.77
C SER A 292 16.74 5.56 -25.49
N THR A 293 15.97 5.30 -24.44
CA THR A 293 14.89 6.21 -24.04
C THR A 293 15.42 7.55 -23.54
N PHE A 294 16.66 7.59 -23.06
CA PHE A 294 17.31 8.82 -22.61
C PHE A 294 17.73 9.74 -23.76
N LYS A 295 17.85 9.23 -25.00
CA LYS A 295 18.27 10.03 -26.15
C LYS A 295 17.36 11.22 -26.45
N LEU A 296 16.09 11.17 -26.04
CA LEU A 296 15.19 12.33 -26.12
C LEU A 296 15.71 13.47 -25.25
N MET A 297 16.05 13.19 -24.00
CA MET A 297 16.58 14.18 -23.07
C MET A 297 17.90 14.74 -23.56
N THR A 298 18.75 13.89 -24.10
CA THR A 298 20.04 14.27 -24.69
C THR A 298 19.86 15.19 -25.91
N MET A 299 18.94 14.84 -26.80
CA MET A 299 18.68 15.64 -28.01
C MET A 299 18.08 17.00 -27.67
N ILE A 300 17.12 17.05 -26.72
CA ILE A 300 16.54 18.31 -26.24
C ILE A 300 17.63 19.19 -25.64
N ALA A 301 18.52 18.64 -24.80
CA ALA A 301 19.63 19.40 -24.22
C ALA A 301 20.53 20.01 -25.31
N ALA A 302 20.85 19.25 -26.35
CA ALA A 302 21.68 19.72 -27.45
C ALA A 302 21.00 20.81 -28.31
N LEU A 303 19.71 20.66 -28.56
CA LEU A 303 18.90 21.64 -29.31
C LEU A 303 18.71 22.94 -28.52
N GLU A 304 18.37 22.85 -27.23
CA GLU A 304 18.21 24.00 -26.34
C GLU A 304 19.51 24.80 -26.17
N ASP A 305 20.64 24.11 -26.14
CA ASP A 305 21.96 24.75 -26.10
C ASP A 305 22.43 25.26 -27.50
N GLN A 306 21.62 25.02 -28.54
CA GLN A 306 21.90 25.42 -29.94
C GLN A 306 23.25 24.85 -30.45
N VAL A 307 23.66 23.68 -29.95
CA VAL A 307 24.92 23.04 -30.37
C VAL A 307 24.73 22.07 -31.55
N ILE A 308 23.48 21.80 -31.92
CA ILE A 308 23.08 21.00 -33.08
C ILE A 308 21.84 21.59 -33.76
N ASP A 309 21.77 21.45 -35.06
CA ASP A 309 20.58 21.68 -35.88
C ASP A 309 20.00 20.34 -36.32
N THR A 310 18.68 20.22 -36.43
CA THR A 310 17.99 18.96 -36.80
C THR A 310 18.43 18.42 -38.17
N LEU A 311 18.81 19.28 -39.11
CA LEU A 311 19.29 18.95 -40.44
C LEU A 311 20.81 18.80 -40.55
N GLN A 312 21.55 19.11 -39.47
CA GLN A 312 23.02 18.98 -39.44
C GLN A 312 23.44 17.54 -39.70
N MET A 313 24.33 17.35 -40.67
CA MET A 313 24.82 16.05 -41.10
C MET A 313 25.96 15.59 -40.16
N ILE A 314 25.81 14.39 -39.60
CA ILE A 314 26.77 13.73 -38.74
C ILE A 314 27.19 12.41 -39.40
N ASP A 315 28.47 12.14 -39.43
CA ASP A 315 29.00 10.89 -39.95
C ASP A 315 29.05 9.86 -38.81
N THR A 316 28.22 8.83 -38.87
CA THR A 316 28.20 7.72 -37.90
C THR A 316 29.29 6.69 -38.19
N GLU A 317 30.18 6.97 -39.13
CA GLU A 317 31.27 6.10 -39.61
C GLU A 317 30.73 4.71 -40.01
N ASN A 318 31.42 3.65 -39.55
CA ASN A 318 30.99 2.27 -39.73
C ASN A 318 30.06 1.76 -38.64
N GLY A 319 29.50 2.64 -37.79
CA GLY A 319 28.61 2.30 -36.68
C GLY A 319 29.37 1.79 -35.44
N GLU A 320 30.66 2.10 -35.30
CA GLU A 320 31.48 1.77 -34.15
C GLU A 320 32.42 2.94 -33.82
N LEU A 321 32.41 3.33 -32.53
CA LEU A 321 33.34 4.32 -31.95
C LEU A 321 34.11 3.66 -30.82
N ASP A 322 35.38 4.01 -30.67
CA ASP A 322 36.24 3.50 -29.56
C ASP A 322 36.55 4.63 -28.58
N PHE A 323 36.33 4.37 -27.30
CA PHE A 323 36.71 5.26 -26.20
C PHE A 323 37.52 4.46 -25.19
N TYR A 324 38.81 4.64 -25.17
CA TYR A 324 39.74 3.98 -24.25
C TYR A 324 39.65 2.44 -24.29
N GLY A 325 39.41 1.86 -25.48
CA GLY A 325 39.26 0.41 -25.67
C GLY A 325 37.83 -0.11 -25.45
N PHE A 326 36.91 0.76 -25.06
CA PHE A 326 35.47 0.44 -24.96
C PHE A 326 34.74 0.89 -26.20
N LYS A 327 33.91 0.00 -26.78
CA LYS A 327 33.28 0.24 -28.05
C LYS A 327 31.80 0.61 -27.89
N VAL A 328 31.41 1.75 -28.44
CA VAL A 328 30.00 2.11 -28.68
C VAL A 328 29.62 1.61 -30.06
N ARG A 329 28.51 0.88 -30.15
CA ARG A 329 28.06 0.31 -31.42
C ARG A 329 26.62 0.65 -31.71
N ASP A 330 26.32 0.91 -32.99
CA ASP A 330 24.96 0.92 -33.47
C ASP A 330 24.38 -0.50 -33.59
N SER A 331 23.07 -0.62 -33.52
CA SER A 331 22.37 -1.90 -33.74
C SER A 331 22.56 -2.43 -35.17
N ARG A 332 22.72 -1.52 -36.13
CA ARG A 332 22.97 -1.85 -37.54
C ARG A 332 24.47 -2.04 -37.81
N LYS A 333 24.85 -3.25 -38.20
CA LYS A 333 26.23 -3.53 -38.64
C LYS A 333 26.60 -2.64 -39.85
N GLY A 334 27.77 -1.98 -39.76
CA GLY A 334 28.25 -1.07 -40.80
C GLY A 334 27.69 0.36 -40.65
N GLY A 335 26.93 0.63 -39.59
CA GLY A 335 26.43 1.96 -39.25
C GLY A 335 25.40 2.50 -40.24
N TYR A 336 25.18 3.79 -40.17
CA TYR A 336 24.22 4.51 -41.01
C TYR A 336 24.90 5.47 -42.00
N GLY A 337 26.26 5.57 -41.94
CA GLY A 337 27.01 6.53 -42.70
C GLY A 337 26.69 7.97 -42.27
N LYS A 338 26.61 8.87 -43.23
CA LYS A 338 26.37 10.29 -42.97
C LYS A 338 24.87 10.59 -43.00
N ILE A 339 24.28 10.86 -41.86
CA ILE A 339 22.84 11.13 -41.65
C ILE A 339 22.65 12.40 -40.84
N ASN A 340 21.47 13.01 -40.91
CA ASN A 340 21.16 14.21 -40.14
C ASN A 340 20.79 13.89 -38.69
N ALA A 341 20.80 14.90 -37.83
CA ALA A 341 20.50 14.75 -36.42
C ALA A 341 19.10 14.19 -36.14
N MET A 342 18.10 14.54 -36.93
CA MET A 342 16.74 13.99 -36.81
C MET A 342 16.73 12.48 -37.13
N ASP A 343 17.45 12.04 -38.16
CA ASP A 343 17.60 10.62 -38.48
C ASP A 343 18.42 9.85 -37.43
N ILE A 344 19.42 10.47 -36.79
CA ILE A 344 20.15 9.87 -35.67
C ILE A 344 19.16 9.51 -34.54
N PHE A 345 18.26 10.44 -34.20
CA PHE A 345 17.23 10.19 -33.20
C PHE A 345 16.23 9.14 -33.68
N ARG A 346 15.67 9.29 -34.87
CA ARG A 346 14.66 8.38 -35.44
C ARG A 346 15.16 6.93 -35.58
N LEU A 347 16.42 6.75 -35.98
CA LEU A 347 17.07 5.42 -36.14
C LEU A 347 17.71 4.93 -34.86
N SER A 348 17.67 5.75 -33.81
CA SER A 348 18.29 5.45 -32.53
C SER A 348 19.78 5.11 -32.63
N SER A 349 20.53 5.85 -33.46
CA SER A 349 21.99 5.65 -33.60
C SER A 349 22.71 6.00 -32.31
N ASN A 350 23.47 5.06 -31.75
CA ASN A 350 24.31 5.28 -30.57
C ASN A 350 25.52 6.14 -30.97
N THR A 351 26.20 5.77 -32.06
CA THR A 351 27.39 6.47 -32.51
C THR A 351 27.11 7.91 -32.91
N GLY A 352 25.98 8.14 -33.57
CA GLY A 352 25.53 9.49 -33.94
C GLY A 352 25.27 10.35 -32.70
N MET A 353 24.57 9.81 -31.71
CA MET A 353 24.25 10.54 -30.47
C MET A 353 25.53 10.85 -29.67
N VAL A 354 26.42 9.88 -29.53
CA VAL A 354 27.73 10.08 -28.85
C VAL A 354 28.52 11.19 -29.57
N LYS A 355 28.62 11.17 -30.90
CA LYS A 355 29.36 12.20 -31.66
C LYS A 355 28.77 13.59 -31.44
N ILE A 356 27.46 13.75 -31.53
CA ILE A 356 26.81 15.05 -31.27
C ILE A 356 27.24 15.60 -29.90
N ILE A 357 27.19 14.77 -28.85
CA ILE A 357 27.41 15.24 -27.49
C ILE A 357 28.90 15.38 -27.20
N THR A 358 29.77 14.48 -27.63
CA THR A 358 31.18 14.61 -27.37
C THR A 358 31.80 15.79 -28.13
N ASP A 359 31.43 16.00 -29.39
CA ASP A 359 31.94 17.11 -30.20
C ASP A 359 31.47 18.48 -29.65
N ALA A 360 30.20 18.55 -29.22
CA ALA A 360 29.63 19.79 -28.72
C ALA A 360 30.07 20.18 -27.31
N TYR A 361 30.33 19.19 -26.44
CA TYR A 361 30.57 19.42 -25.03
C TYR A 361 31.98 18.96 -24.59
N GLU A 362 32.91 18.74 -25.52
CA GLU A 362 34.30 18.47 -25.16
C GLU A 362 34.88 19.60 -24.30
N GLY A 363 35.44 19.23 -23.15
CA GLY A 363 35.96 20.17 -22.15
C GLY A 363 34.87 21.03 -21.44
N LYS A 364 33.57 20.78 -21.74
CA LYS A 364 32.40 21.51 -21.19
C LYS A 364 31.31 20.56 -20.71
N SER A 365 31.63 19.35 -20.26
CA SER A 365 30.68 18.32 -19.84
C SER A 365 29.72 18.81 -18.76
N GLU A 366 30.18 19.71 -17.89
CA GLU A 366 29.35 20.35 -16.86
C GLU A 366 28.16 21.11 -17.49
N LYS A 367 28.33 21.76 -18.61
CA LYS A 367 27.23 22.48 -19.27
C LYS A 367 26.13 21.53 -19.70
N PHE A 368 26.48 20.35 -20.22
CA PHE A 368 25.52 19.33 -20.61
C PHE A 368 24.72 18.79 -19.40
N VAL A 369 25.44 18.41 -18.33
CA VAL A 369 24.79 17.87 -17.13
C VAL A 369 23.91 18.90 -16.45
N ASN A 370 24.38 20.15 -16.37
CA ASN A 370 23.59 21.25 -15.83
C ASN A 370 22.32 21.52 -16.68
N ARG A 371 22.38 21.33 -18.00
CA ARG A 371 21.17 21.42 -18.84
C ARG A 371 20.17 20.32 -18.49
N LEU A 372 20.61 19.05 -18.30
CA LEU A 372 19.75 17.97 -17.82
C LEU A 372 19.12 18.30 -16.45
N TYR A 373 19.90 18.85 -15.52
CA TYR A 373 19.40 19.25 -14.21
C TYR A 373 18.35 20.36 -14.31
N ASN A 374 18.58 21.36 -15.17
CA ASN A 374 17.62 22.44 -15.42
C ASN A 374 16.32 21.94 -16.05
N MET A 375 16.34 20.83 -16.78
CA MET A 375 15.14 20.15 -17.29
C MET A 375 14.44 19.29 -16.23
N GLY A 376 14.97 19.23 -15.00
CA GLY A 376 14.37 18.51 -13.89
C GLY A 376 14.59 16.97 -13.91
N VAL A 377 15.45 16.47 -14.81
CA VAL A 377 15.67 15.01 -14.96
C VAL A 377 16.28 14.38 -13.70
N ASN A 378 16.96 15.16 -12.88
CA ASN A 378 17.57 14.74 -11.60
C ASN A 378 16.63 14.86 -10.40
N ASN A 379 15.37 15.24 -10.59
CA ASN A 379 14.41 15.38 -9.51
C ASN A 379 13.52 14.14 -9.39
N PRO A 380 13.20 13.66 -8.18
CA PRO A 380 12.16 12.66 -8.01
C PRO A 380 10.79 13.25 -8.39
N ILE A 381 9.85 12.39 -8.76
CA ILE A 381 8.46 12.80 -9.08
C ILE A 381 7.68 13.14 -7.81
N ASP A 382 8.00 12.44 -6.71
CA ASP A 382 7.36 12.60 -5.39
C ASP A 382 5.83 12.44 -5.42
N LEU A 383 5.38 11.28 -5.88
CA LEU A 383 3.96 10.90 -5.83
C LEU A 383 3.41 10.70 -4.41
N GLY A 384 4.22 10.89 -3.36
CA GLY A 384 3.90 10.57 -1.99
C GLY A 384 3.92 9.06 -1.68
N ILE A 385 4.12 8.19 -2.68
CA ILE A 385 4.31 6.76 -2.50
C ILE A 385 5.78 6.51 -2.16
N LYS A 386 6.03 5.93 -1.00
CA LYS A 386 7.41 5.63 -0.55
C LYS A 386 8.09 4.58 -1.42
N GLY A 387 9.38 4.77 -1.61
CA GLY A 387 10.23 3.80 -2.30
C GLY A 387 10.77 4.31 -3.63
N GLU A 388 10.40 5.49 -4.07
CA GLU A 388 11.02 6.14 -5.23
C GLU A 388 12.48 6.48 -4.92
N PRO A 389 13.47 5.96 -5.68
CA PRO A 389 14.85 6.38 -5.55
C PRO A 389 15.07 7.73 -6.23
N ASN A 390 16.03 8.50 -5.72
CA ASN A 390 16.48 9.69 -6.42
C ASN A 390 17.12 9.28 -7.76
N PRO A 391 16.84 10.02 -8.84
CA PRO A 391 17.58 9.85 -10.09
C PRO A 391 19.09 9.96 -9.86
N LYS A 392 19.87 9.08 -10.52
CA LYS A 392 21.32 9.18 -10.50
C LYS A 392 21.82 9.63 -11.86
N ILE A 393 22.25 10.88 -11.93
CA ILE A 393 22.89 11.47 -13.11
C ILE A 393 24.22 12.03 -12.63
N PRO A 394 25.37 11.35 -12.89
CA PRO A 394 26.68 11.78 -12.40
C PRO A 394 27.03 13.18 -12.90
N HIS A 395 27.63 13.99 -12.03
CA HIS A 395 28.10 15.32 -12.37
C HIS A 395 29.63 15.37 -12.53
N PRO A 396 30.20 16.16 -13.43
CA PRO A 396 31.66 16.25 -13.64
C PRO A 396 32.47 16.62 -12.39
N SER A 397 31.85 17.22 -11.37
CA SER A 397 32.47 17.50 -10.08
C SER A 397 32.57 16.27 -9.15
N GLU A 398 31.95 15.16 -9.50
CA GLU A 398 31.94 13.95 -8.67
C GLU A 398 33.20 13.10 -8.94
N ASN A 399 33.65 12.33 -7.94
CA ASN A 399 34.90 11.56 -8.01
C ASN A 399 34.84 10.40 -8.99
N ASP A 400 33.66 9.89 -9.32
CA ASP A 400 33.44 8.79 -10.25
C ASP A 400 33.29 9.24 -11.71
N TRP A 401 33.29 10.56 -11.97
CA TRP A 401 33.31 11.08 -13.34
C TRP A 401 34.65 10.76 -14.03
N ASN A 402 34.58 10.22 -15.23
CA ASN A 402 35.73 9.85 -16.03
C ASN A 402 35.48 10.05 -17.54
N GLY A 403 36.46 9.71 -18.38
CA GLY A 403 36.42 9.90 -19.84
C GLY A 403 35.30 9.14 -20.56
N LEU A 404 34.70 8.13 -19.92
CA LEU A 404 33.56 7.38 -20.47
C LEU A 404 32.21 7.98 -20.04
N SER A 405 32.15 8.81 -19.00
CA SER A 405 30.89 9.29 -18.42
C SER A 405 30.02 10.06 -19.42
N LEU A 406 30.60 11.03 -20.11
CA LEU A 406 29.86 11.82 -21.12
C LEU A 406 29.41 10.99 -22.32
N PRO A 407 30.29 10.19 -22.99
CA PRO A 407 29.88 9.32 -24.09
C PRO A 407 28.75 8.36 -23.71
N TRP A 408 28.87 7.66 -22.57
CA TRP A 408 27.89 6.68 -22.11
C TRP A 408 26.55 7.34 -21.73
N MET A 409 26.59 8.47 -21.03
CA MET A 409 25.40 9.22 -20.65
C MET A 409 24.59 9.67 -21.90
N SER A 410 25.28 10.03 -22.98
CA SER A 410 24.63 10.56 -24.20
C SER A 410 23.58 9.60 -24.80
N TYR A 411 23.68 8.29 -24.58
CA TYR A 411 22.73 7.31 -25.06
C TYR A 411 22.12 6.44 -23.93
N GLY A 412 22.21 6.94 -22.68
CA GLY A 412 21.43 6.46 -21.53
C GLY A 412 22.10 5.40 -20.68
N TYR A 413 23.42 5.38 -20.60
CA TYR A 413 24.20 4.49 -19.74
C TYR A 413 24.99 5.27 -18.68
N GLY A 414 25.34 4.62 -17.58
CA GLY A 414 25.99 5.27 -16.44
C GLY A 414 25.06 6.19 -15.64
N ILE A 415 23.77 6.18 -15.90
CA ILE A 415 22.71 6.93 -15.19
C ILE A 415 21.62 5.97 -14.75
N LEU A 416 20.87 6.34 -13.73
CA LEU A 416 19.77 5.51 -13.23
C LEU A 416 18.50 6.34 -13.10
N LEU A 417 17.42 5.89 -13.76
CA LEU A 417 16.08 6.47 -13.71
C LEU A 417 15.04 5.38 -13.52
N THR A 418 13.93 5.70 -12.87
CA THR A 418 12.77 4.79 -12.83
C THR A 418 11.96 4.89 -14.12
N PRO A 419 11.23 3.83 -14.51
CA PRO A 419 10.33 3.89 -15.67
C PRO A 419 9.32 5.04 -15.59
N LEU A 420 8.84 5.38 -14.39
CA LEU A 420 7.90 6.48 -14.21
C LEU A 420 8.56 7.85 -14.40
N GLN A 421 9.82 8.04 -13.95
CA GLN A 421 10.58 9.27 -14.20
C GLN A 421 10.79 9.49 -15.72
N ILE A 422 11.11 8.42 -16.45
CA ILE A 422 11.24 8.49 -17.90
C ILE A 422 9.89 8.86 -18.55
N LEU A 423 8.80 8.14 -18.18
CA LEU A 423 7.47 8.39 -18.70
C LEU A 423 6.99 9.83 -18.42
N SER A 424 7.24 10.33 -17.22
CA SER A 424 6.87 11.70 -16.83
C SER A 424 7.54 12.75 -17.70
N PHE A 425 8.82 12.57 -18.03
CA PHE A 425 9.55 13.46 -18.93
C PHE A 425 8.94 13.43 -20.34
N TYR A 426 8.68 12.24 -20.89
CA TYR A 426 8.04 12.09 -22.19
C TYR A 426 6.64 12.72 -22.22
N ASN A 427 5.86 12.56 -21.16
CA ASN A 427 4.54 13.16 -21.04
C ASN A 427 4.60 14.69 -21.10
N GLY A 428 5.57 15.30 -20.39
CA GLY A 428 5.80 16.73 -20.44
C GLY A 428 6.12 17.24 -21.87
N CYS A 429 6.93 16.49 -22.62
CA CYS A 429 7.21 16.84 -24.02
C CYS A 429 5.96 16.76 -24.90
N LEU A 430 5.13 15.72 -24.73
CA LEU A 430 3.91 15.54 -25.51
C LEU A 430 2.84 16.59 -25.18
N LEU A 431 2.72 16.97 -23.91
CA LEU A 431 1.81 18.03 -23.48
C LEU A 431 2.16 19.36 -24.10
N TYR A 432 3.44 19.71 -24.14
CA TYR A 432 3.90 20.96 -24.76
C TYR A 432 3.65 20.99 -26.26
N THR A 433 3.83 19.86 -26.97
CA THR A 433 3.59 19.79 -28.42
C THR A 433 2.11 19.86 -28.80
N SER A 434 1.19 19.35 -27.95
CA SER A 434 -0.25 19.46 -28.19
C SER A 434 -0.72 20.91 -28.03
N ASP A 435 -0.29 21.59 -26.96
CA ASP A 435 -0.59 23.01 -26.76
C ASP A 435 -0.05 23.92 -27.88
N ALA A 436 1.15 23.64 -28.41
CA ALA A 436 1.74 24.37 -29.53
C ALA A 436 1.04 24.12 -30.87
N ALA A 437 0.34 22.99 -31.04
CA ALA A 437 -0.45 22.71 -32.22
C ALA A 437 -1.81 23.42 -32.22
N ASP A 438 -2.35 23.69 -31.05
CA ASP A 438 -3.65 24.35 -30.85
C ASP A 438 -3.52 25.88 -30.73
N GLU A 439 -2.37 26.38 -30.28
CA GLU A 439 -2.08 27.82 -30.21
C GLU A 439 -1.27 28.32 -31.42
N GLY A 440 -1.96 28.80 -32.43
CA GLY A 440 -1.35 29.72 -33.38
C GLY A 440 -0.89 30.99 -32.65
N LEU A 441 0.41 31.08 -32.33
CA LEU A 441 1.14 32.26 -31.83
C LEU A 441 0.86 32.67 -30.35
N GLY A 442 1.77 32.33 -29.46
CA GLY A 442 1.90 32.98 -28.16
C GLY A 442 2.57 32.11 -27.09
N VAL A 443 3.89 32.22 -26.96
CA VAL A 443 4.64 31.58 -25.89
C VAL A 443 4.39 32.28 -24.57
N ASP A 444 3.71 31.65 -23.61
CA ASP A 444 3.77 32.04 -22.21
C ASP A 444 4.49 30.94 -21.40
N LEU A 445 5.68 31.29 -20.89
CA LEU A 445 6.55 30.43 -20.09
C LEU A 445 6.07 30.35 -18.61
N GLY A 446 4.82 29.98 -18.40
CA GLY A 446 4.25 29.76 -17.09
C GLY A 446 4.33 28.30 -16.67
N GLY A 447 5.40 27.93 -15.97
CA GLY A 447 5.56 26.58 -15.42
C GLY A 447 4.41 26.16 -14.52
N ARG A 448 3.58 25.21 -14.96
CA ARG A 448 2.65 24.49 -14.10
C ARG A 448 3.35 23.26 -13.53
N ARG A 449 3.44 23.22 -12.21
CA ARG A 449 3.82 22.00 -11.48
C ARG A 449 2.79 20.91 -11.79
N ILE A 450 3.25 19.78 -12.31
CA ILE A 450 2.47 18.54 -12.38
C ILE A 450 2.45 17.97 -10.97
N ILE A 451 1.28 17.95 -10.35
CA ILE A 451 1.03 17.26 -9.06
C ILE A 451 0.29 15.98 -9.37
#